data_7ee5efeb1b90a6bb60a2f7968ff00769
#
_entry.id   7ee5efeb1b90a6bb60a2f7968ff00769
#
_cell.length_a   1.000
_cell.length_b   1.000
_cell.length_c   1.000
_cell.angle_alpha   90.00
_cell.angle_beta   90.00
_cell.angle_gamma   90.00
#
_symmetry.space_group_name_H-M   'P 1'
#
loop_
_entity.id
_entity.type
_entity.pdbx_description
1 polymer ?
#
loop_
_entity_poly.entity_id
_entity_poly.type
_entity_poly.pdbx_seq_one_letter_code
_entity_poly.pdbx_strand_id
1 'polypeptide(L)'
;MKLLYIVPKLNNEGGVARVLSLKLNYFVEKFGYEIHVLTQNKGDFPLFYSFNEKIVFHDMILSGKAFYFFNAFRKSLKEKVEAIQPDAIVVCDNGLKAFAIPFILSGEIPIIFECHGSKFVEEKQLKSDLISKIKLSLKYRFKDFSANKFSKVVALSNESLSEWNVNNGLVIPNPCWIQNDISADLKSKKVITVARNSYEKGLDRLLLIWEKVIKKHSDWILEIYGDSITYLQPIVSDLGLGSNVSLNEPVKNISEKYLASSILVMTSRSEGFPMALLEALASGLPCVAYDCPTGPRAIIDNEVNGFLIEDGNVDSFVQKLESLIEDENLRLQMGKNAKESIKKYKIDGIMEQWEELFKGLNCLKV
;
A
#
# COMPACT_ATOMS: atom_id res chain seq x y z
N MET A 1 -16.67 15.56 14.22
CA MET A 1 -16.82 14.09 14.19
C MET A 1 -15.60 13.48 14.86
N LYS A 2 -15.81 12.45 15.68
CA LYS A 2 -14.76 11.70 16.38
C LYS A 2 -14.56 10.33 15.74
N LEU A 3 -13.38 10.04 15.22
CA LEU A 3 -13.06 8.80 14.53
C LEU A 3 -12.04 7.98 15.33
N LEU A 4 -12.24 6.66 15.37
CA LEU A 4 -11.29 5.70 15.92
C LEU A 4 -10.73 4.83 14.79
N TYR A 5 -9.41 4.93 14.54
CA TYR A 5 -8.68 4.07 13.63
C TYR A 5 -8.01 2.92 14.40
N ILE A 6 -8.29 1.68 13.99
CA ILE A 6 -7.67 0.47 14.58
C ILE A 6 -6.64 -0.06 13.60
N VAL A 7 -5.36 0.05 13.96
CA VAL A 7 -4.23 -0.27 13.09
C VAL A 7 -3.18 -1.07 13.88
N PRO A 8 -2.71 -2.23 13.42
CA PRO A 8 -1.77 -3.04 14.21
C PRO A 8 -0.45 -2.31 14.50
N LYS A 9 0.13 -1.65 13.48
CA LYS A 9 1.41 -0.94 13.57
C LYS A 9 1.43 0.28 12.64
N LEU A 10 2.08 1.36 13.10
CA LEU A 10 2.30 2.60 12.34
C LEU A 10 3.75 3.13 12.45
N ASN A 11 4.63 2.39 13.10
CA ASN A 11 6.01 2.78 13.37
C ASN A 11 6.99 2.30 12.27
N ASN A 12 6.51 2.04 11.07
CA ASN A 12 7.32 1.61 9.92
C ASN A 12 7.17 2.57 8.74
N GLU A 13 8.03 2.42 7.72
CA GLU A 13 8.06 3.17 6.46
C GLU A 13 7.04 2.66 5.42
N GLY A 14 6.18 1.71 5.79
CA GLY A 14 5.25 1.05 4.88
C GLY A 14 4.13 1.96 4.36
N GLY A 15 3.55 1.57 3.23
CA GLY A 15 2.51 2.33 2.53
C GLY A 15 1.27 2.64 3.39
N VAL A 16 0.86 1.72 4.28
CA VAL A 16 -0.27 1.95 5.20
C VAL A 16 0.03 3.10 6.17
N ALA A 17 1.23 3.12 6.77
CA ALA A 17 1.63 4.18 7.68
C ALA A 17 1.72 5.54 6.94
N ARG A 18 2.23 5.55 5.70
CA ARG A 18 2.26 6.76 4.86
C ARG A 18 0.85 7.26 4.57
N VAL A 19 -0.04 6.40 4.07
CA VAL A 19 -1.41 6.78 3.72
C VAL A 19 -2.16 7.30 4.94
N LEU A 20 -2.07 6.61 6.07
CA LEU A 20 -2.75 7.04 7.28
C LEU A 20 -2.20 8.36 7.83
N SER A 21 -0.88 8.61 7.74
CA SER A 21 -0.35 9.93 8.13
C SER A 21 -0.97 11.06 7.30
N LEU A 22 -1.14 10.87 5.99
CA LEU A 22 -1.78 11.86 5.11
C LEU A 22 -3.25 12.07 5.45
N LYS A 23 -4.01 10.98 5.49
CA LYS A 23 -5.46 11.01 5.72
C LYS A 23 -5.81 11.59 7.09
N LEU A 24 -5.16 11.11 8.15
CA LEU A 24 -5.49 11.52 9.50
C LEU A 24 -5.10 12.98 9.77
N ASN A 25 -3.96 13.44 9.24
CA ASN A 25 -3.59 14.85 9.29
C ASN A 25 -4.62 15.70 8.54
N TYR A 26 -5.03 15.30 7.35
CA TYR A 26 -6.03 16.03 6.57
C TYR A 26 -7.38 16.13 7.30
N PHE A 27 -7.86 15.05 7.92
CA PHE A 27 -9.09 15.07 8.70
C PHE A 27 -9.04 16.06 9.85
N VAL A 28 -7.90 16.13 10.56
CA VAL A 28 -7.71 17.09 11.66
C VAL A 28 -7.63 18.52 11.14
N GLU A 29 -6.82 18.76 10.10
CA GLU A 29 -6.47 20.10 9.63
C GLU A 29 -7.59 20.75 8.81
N LYS A 30 -8.26 19.98 7.94
CA LYS A 30 -9.25 20.50 7.00
C LYS A 30 -10.68 20.31 7.48
N PHE A 31 -10.99 19.19 8.12
CA PHE A 31 -12.36 18.91 8.56
C PHE A 31 -12.58 19.11 10.06
N GLY A 32 -11.51 19.37 10.84
CA GLY A 32 -11.59 19.58 12.28
C GLY A 32 -12.05 18.34 13.05
N TYR A 33 -11.76 17.14 12.54
CA TYR A 33 -12.17 15.90 13.19
C TYR A 33 -11.26 15.59 14.38
N GLU A 34 -11.84 15.01 15.44
CA GLU A 34 -11.12 14.41 16.56
C GLU A 34 -10.71 12.99 16.17
N ILE A 35 -9.40 12.73 16.10
CA ILE A 35 -8.85 11.47 15.63
C ILE A 35 -8.17 10.72 16.75
N HIS A 36 -8.61 9.49 16.97
CA HIS A 36 -7.97 8.51 17.84
C HIS A 36 -7.41 7.37 17.03
N VAL A 37 -6.21 6.92 17.37
CA VAL A 37 -5.56 5.76 16.73
C VAL A 37 -5.25 4.72 17.79
N LEU A 38 -5.75 3.50 17.60
CA LEU A 38 -5.54 2.38 18.48
C LEU A 38 -4.57 1.37 17.83
N THR A 39 -3.37 1.28 18.40
CA THR A 39 -2.31 0.36 17.99
C THR A 39 -2.24 -0.88 18.88
N GLN A 40 -1.38 -1.82 18.53
CA GLN A 40 -1.15 -3.04 19.28
C GLN A 40 0.33 -3.23 19.53
N ASN A 41 0.72 -3.30 20.82
CA ASN A 41 2.11 -3.52 21.26
C ASN A 41 3.12 -2.60 20.54
N LYS A 42 2.73 -1.33 20.31
CA LYS A 42 3.59 -0.33 19.68
C LYS A 42 4.75 0.02 20.61
N GLY A 43 4.46 0.12 21.90
CA GLY A 43 5.42 0.62 22.89
C GLY A 43 5.87 2.05 22.56
N ASP A 44 7.10 2.39 22.99
CA ASP A 44 7.68 3.73 22.83
C ASP A 44 8.42 3.93 21.48
N PHE A 45 8.25 3.00 20.52
CA PHE A 45 8.88 3.14 19.20
C PHE A 45 8.38 4.39 18.47
N PRO A 46 9.30 5.23 17.94
CA PRO A 46 8.94 6.44 17.22
C PRO A 46 8.17 6.13 15.93
N LEU A 47 7.31 7.06 15.55
CA LEU A 47 6.63 7.00 14.26
C LEU A 47 7.59 7.44 13.14
N PHE A 48 7.57 6.74 12.01
CA PHE A 48 8.42 7.10 10.86
C PHE A 48 7.90 8.36 10.15
N TYR A 49 6.57 8.47 9.98
CA TYR A 49 5.91 9.63 9.40
C TYR A 49 5.39 10.56 10.47
N SER A 50 5.28 11.86 10.14
CA SER A 50 4.75 12.87 11.03
C SER A 50 3.22 12.83 11.09
N PHE A 51 2.67 12.87 12.29
CA PHE A 51 1.24 12.99 12.56
C PHE A 51 0.98 14.30 13.28
N ASN A 52 -0.19 14.89 13.04
CA ASN A 52 -0.63 16.11 13.72
C ASN A 52 -0.71 15.87 15.25
N GLU A 53 -0.26 16.82 16.03
CA GLU A 53 -0.18 16.72 17.50
C GLU A 53 -1.55 16.53 18.18
N LYS A 54 -2.64 16.90 17.50
CA LYS A 54 -4.02 16.69 17.99
C LYS A 54 -4.50 15.25 17.84
N ILE A 55 -3.77 14.38 17.13
CA ILE A 55 -4.12 12.96 17.00
C ILE A 55 -3.74 12.22 18.28
N VAL A 56 -4.72 11.58 18.90
CA VAL A 56 -4.52 10.85 20.17
C VAL A 56 -4.19 9.39 19.89
N PHE A 57 -3.01 8.94 20.29
CA PHE A 57 -2.59 7.55 20.16
C PHE A 57 -2.89 6.76 21.43
N HIS A 58 -3.46 5.58 21.23
CA HIS A 58 -3.69 4.56 22.27
C HIS A 58 -2.97 3.29 21.87
N ASP A 59 -2.51 2.51 22.85
CA ASP A 59 -1.90 1.21 22.58
C ASP A 59 -2.59 0.12 23.40
N MET A 60 -2.80 -1.03 22.77
CA MET A 60 -3.26 -2.25 23.44
C MET A 60 -2.05 -3.13 23.75
N ILE A 61 -1.74 -3.29 25.02
CA ILE A 61 -0.69 -4.24 25.44
C ILE A 61 -1.31 -5.62 25.52
N LEU A 62 -1.00 -6.45 24.52
CA LEU A 62 -1.57 -7.79 24.36
C LEU A 62 -0.46 -8.83 24.51
N SER A 63 -0.70 -9.79 25.41
CA SER A 63 0.22 -10.89 25.69
C SER A 63 -0.55 -12.22 25.81
N GLY A 64 0.17 -13.32 25.81
CA GLY A 64 -0.40 -14.65 25.97
C GLY A 64 -0.61 -15.41 24.68
N LYS A 65 -1.04 -16.68 24.78
CA LYS A 65 -1.28 -17.58 23.64
C LYS A 65 -2.75 -17.61 23.26
N ALA A 66 -3.02 -17.62 21.96
CA ALA A 66 -4.34 -17.87 21.34
C ALA A 66 -5.56 -17.35 22.12
N PHE A 67 -6.16 -18.16 22.98
CA PHE A 67 -7.39 -17.84 23.72
C PHE A 67 -7.20 -16.65 24.69
N TYR A 68 -6.11 -16.62 25.46
CA TYR A 68 -5.82 -15.50 26.38
C TYR A 68 -5.58 -14.21 25.62
N PHE A 69 -4.85 -14.28 24.53
CA PHE A 69 -4.61 -13.14 23.64
C PHE A 69 -5.92 -12.56 23.10
N PHE A 70 -6.84 -13.42 22.62
CA PHE A 70 -8.12 -12.99 22.07
C PHE A 70 -9.03 -12.36 23.14
N ASN A 71 -9.05 -12.93 24.36
CA ASN A 71 -9.81 -12.35 25.46
C ASN A 71 -9.25 -10.98 25.89
N ALA A 72 -7.92 -10.86 25.98
CA ALA A 72 -7.27 -9.59 26.27
C ALA A 72 -7.59 -8.53 25.20
N PHE A 73 -7.53 -8.92 23.91
CA PHE A 73 -7.92 -8.07 22.78
C PHE A 73 -9.38 -7.61 22.91
N ARG A 74 -10.30 -8.53 23.10
CA ARG A 74 -11.73 -8.24 23.25
C ARG A 74 -12.00 -7.28 24.40
N LYS A 75 -11.40 -7.51 25.59
CA LYS A 75 -11.56 -6.66 26.77
C LYS A 75 -11.00 -5.27 26.52
N SER A 76 -9.74 -5.16 26.09
CA SER A 76 -9.07 -3.89 25.85
C SER A 76 -9.77 -3.06 24.75
N LEU A 77 -10.25 -3.73 23.68
CA LEU A 77 -10.98 -3.05 22.62
C LEU A 77 -12.29 -2.42 23.15
N LYS A 78 -13.09 -3.16 23.93
CA LYS A 78 -14.32 -2.64 24.51
C LYS A 78 -14.06 -1.45 25.44
N GLU A 79 -13.12 -1.58 26.36
CA GLU A 79 -12.74 -0.51 27.30
C GLU A 79 -12.30 0.77 26.56
N LYS A 80 -11.52 0.62 25.48
CA LYS A 80 -11.07 1.77 24.69
C LYS A 80 -12.22 2.42 23.92
N VAL A 81 -13.09 1.65 23.29
CA VAL A 81 -14.25 2.18 22.56
C VAL A 81 -15.23 2.87 23.50
N GLU A 82 -15.50 2.30 24.68
CA GLU A 82 -16.34 2.90 25.72
C GLU A 82 -15.76 4.20 26.27
N ALA A 83 -14.44 4.29 26.44
CA ALA A 83 -13.79 5.51 26.92
C ALA A 83 -13.72 6.62 25.84
N ILE A 84 -13.52 6.25 24.57
CA ILE A 84 -13.38 7.20 23.45
C ILE A 84 -14.73 7.69 22.95
N GLN A 85 -15.75 6.83 22.91
CA GLN A 85 -17.09 7.14 22.37
C GLN A 85 -16.99 7.69 20.91
N PRO A 86 -16.42 6.92 19.94
CA PRO A 86 -16.26 7.40 18.58
C PRO A 86 -17.59 7.43 17.81
N ASP A 87 -17.73 8.35 16.87
CA ASP A 87 -18.86 8.39 15.92
C ASP A 87 -18.77 7.29 14.86
N ALA A 88 -17.54 6.91 14.48
CA ALA A 88 -17.27 5.80 13.56
C ALA A 88 -15.90 5.15 13.87
N ILE A 89 -15.78 3.87 13.54
CA ILE A 89 -14.55 3.08 13.69
C ILE A 89 -14.06 2.65 12.32
N VAL A 90 -12.77 2.86 12.01
CA VAL A 90 -12.12 2.38 10.78
C VAL A 90 -11.07 1.33 11.16
N VAL A 91 -11.20 0.14 10.57
CA VAL A 91 -10.32 -1.00 10.83
C VAL A 91 -9.39 -1.21 9.64
N CYS A 92 -8.10 -0.99 9.84
CA CYS A 92 -7.02 -1.11 8.84
C CYS A 92 -6.14 -2.33 9.16
N ASP A 93 -6.72 -3.49 9.37
CA ASP A 93 -6.02 -4.74 9.74
C ASP A 93 -6.63 -5.94 9.00
N ASN A 94 -5.82 -6.66 8.19
CA ASN A 94 -6.23 -7.86 7.46
C ASN A 94 -6.14 -9.16 8.29
N GLY A 95 -5.72 -9.10 9.55
CA GLY A 95 -5.63 -10.25 10.46
C GLY A 95 -7.00 -10.76 10.91
N LEU A 96 -7.11 -12.06 11.25
CA LEU A 96 -8.38 -12.67 11.67
C LEU A 96 -9.06 -11.97 12.85
N LYS A 97 -8.29 -11.40 13.78
CA LYS A 97 -8.84 -10.65 14.91
C LYS A 97 -9.65 -9.42 14.49
N ALA A 98 -9.24 -8.75 13.39
CA ALA A 98 -9.95 -7.60 12.83
C ALA A 98 -11.37 -7.99 12.39
N PHE A 99 -11.52 -9.17 11.78
CA PHE A 99 -12.80 -9.69 11.35
C PHE A 99 -13.71 -10.16 12.51
N ALA A 100 -13.19 -10.24 13.72
CA ALA A 100 -14.00 -10.46 14.93
C ALA A 100 -14.58 -9.16 15.52
N ILE A 101 -14.07 -7.99 15.13
CA ILE A 101 -14.46 -6.69 15.71
C ILE A 101 -15.97 -6.42 15.61
N PRO A 102 -16.67 -6.62 14.48
CA PRO A 102 -18.10 -6.40 14.40
C PRO A 102 -18.93 -7.28 15.36
N PHE A 103 -18.41 -8.46 15.73
CA PHE A 103 -19.08 -9.35 16.71
C PHE A 103 -18.76 -8.98 18.17
N ILE A 104 -17.61 -8.31 18.39
CA ILE A 104 -17.20 -7.83 19.71
C ILE A 104 -17.92 -6.54 20.08
N LEU A 105 -18.05 -5.63 19.11
CA LEU A 105 -18.62 -4.28 19.24
C LEU A 105 -20.04 -4.23 18.65
N SER A 106 -20.87 -5.22 18.96
CA SER A 106 -22.28 -5.19 18.55
C SER A 106 -22.97 -3.94 19.12
N GLY A 107 -23.32 -2.98 18.26
CA GLY A 107 -23.91 -1.71 18.69
C GLY A 107 -24.16 -0.75 17.50
N GLU A 108 -24.54 0.50 17.80
CA GLU A 108 -24.93 1.52 16.82
C GLU A 108 -23.75 2.23 16.14
N ILE A 109 -22.51 2.00 16.63
CA ILE A 109 -21.33 2.66 16.05
C ILE A 109 -20.99 2.00 14.71
N PRO A 110 -21.01 2.74 13.59
CA PRO A 110 -20.62 2.20 12.29
C PRO A 110 -19.15 1.78 12.29
N ILE A 111 -18.91 0.56 11.80
CA ILE A 111 -17.55 0.00 11.68
C ILE A 111 -17.24 -0.17 10.20
N ILE A 112 -16.16 0.43 9.74
CA ILE A 112 -15.69 0.39 8.35
C ILE A 112 -14.43 -0.49 8.30
N PHE A 113 -14.38 -1.41 7.36
CA PHE A 113 -13.15 -2.14 7.05
C PHE A 113 -12.45 -1.47 5.87
N GLU A 114 -11.23 -0.97 6.06
CA GLU A 114 -10.38 -0.41 5.02
C GLU A 114 -9.32 -1.43 4.59
N CYS A 115 -9.42 -1.92 3.36
CA CYS A 115 -8.60 -3.02 2.85
C CYS A 115 -7.33 -2.49 2.18
N HIS A 116 -6.19 -2.61 2.84
CA HIS A 116 -4.89 -2.13 2.34
C HIS A 116 -4.05 -3.19 1.60
N GLY A 117 -4.50 -4.40 1.45
CA GLY A 117 -3.76 -5.48 0.79
C GLY A 117 -4.67 -6.52 0.17
N SER A 118 -4.13 -7.37 -0.71
CA SER A 118 -4.89 -8.47 -1.29
C SER A 118 -5.37 -9.43 -0.19
N LYS A 119 -6.63 -9.87 -0.30
CA LYS A 119 -7.20 -10.91 0.54
C LYS A 119 -6.40 -12.21 0.46
N PHE A 120 -5.84 -12.50 -0.72
CA PHE A 120 -5.18 -13.76 -1.09
C PHE A 120 -3.65 -13.75 -0.94
N VAL A 121 -3.08 -12.75 -0.26
CA VAL A 121 -1.62 -12.64 -0.09
C VAL A 121 -0.97 -13.90 0.49
N GLU A 122 -1.68 -14.63 1.35
CA GLU A 122 -1.17 -15.84 2.01
C GLU A 122 -1.10 -17.08 1.10
N GLU A 123 -1.85 -17.12 0.00
CA GLU A 123 -1.87 -18.27 -0.92
C GLU A 123 -0.51 -18.55 -1.56
N LYS A 124 0.20 -17.46 -1.90
CA LYS A 124 1.51 -17.56 -2.56
C LYS A 124 2.63 -18.11 -1.67
N GLN A 125 2.40 -18.16 -0.36
CA GLN A 125 3.37 -18.66 0.63
C GLN A 125 2.99 -20.02 1.22
N LEU A 126 1.87 -20.60 0.79
CA LEU A 126 1.33 -21.81 1.39
C LEU A 126 2.09 -23.07 0.96
N LYS A 127 2.29 -23.99 1.90
CA LYS A 127 2.67 -25.38 1.59
C LYS A 127 1.53 -26.05 0.81
N SER A 128 1.86 -26.90 -0.14
CA SER A 128 0.91 -27.53 -1.07
C SER A 128 0.00 -28.61 -0.47
N ASP A 129 0.05 -28.85 0.86
CA ASP A 129 -0.71 -29.90 1.53
C ASP A 129 -2.20 -29.56 1.63
N LEU A 130 -3.04 -30.60 1.54
CA LEU A 130 -4.50 -30.48 1.53
C LEU A 130 -5.07 -29.83 2.79
N ILE A 131 -4.48 -30.11 3.96
CA ILE A 131 -4.94 -29.57 5.25
C ILE A 131 -4.74 -28.04 5.28
N SER A 132 -3.60 -27.54 4.81
CA SER A 132 -3.31 -26.11 4.72
C SER A 132 -4.28 -25.39 3.76
N LYS A 133 -4.61 -26.02 2.62
CA LYS A 133 -5.60 -25.48 1.66
C LYS A 133 -7.00 -25.39 2.28
N ILE A 134 -7.44 -26.43 3.00
CA ILE A 134 -8.75 -26.43 3.68
C ILE A 134 -8.78 -25.32 4.75
N LYS A 135 -7.75 -25.24 5.60
CA LYS A 135 -7.67 -24.19 6.63
C LYS A 135 -7.74 -22.79 6.02
N LEU A 136 -7.04 -22.56 4.92
CA LEU A 136 -7.05 -21.27 4.22
C LEU A 136 -8.43 -20.95 3.62
N SER A 137 -9.08 -21.94 2.99
CA SER A 137 -10.43 -21.78 2.46
C SER A 137 -11.44 -21.41 3.56
N LEU A 138 -11.38 -22.08 4.71
CA LEU A 138 -12.23 -21.75 5.87
C LEU A 138 -11.93 -20.34 6.40
N LYS A 139 -10.66 -19.94 6.43
CA LYS A 139 -10.25 -18.58 6.80
C LYS A 139 -10.85 -17.53 5.88
N TYR A 140 -10.81 -17.75 4.57
CA TYR A 140 -11.37 -16.79 3.60
C TYR A 140 -12.90 -16.73 3.68
N ARG A 141 -13.58 -17.87 3.84
CA ARG A 141 -15.04 -17.89 4.05
C ARG A 141 -15.44 -17.14 5.33
N PHE A 142 -14.68 -17.29 6.41
CA PHE A 142 -14.89 -16.51 7.63
C PHE A 142 -14.66 -15.02 7.39
N LYS A 143 -13.60 -14.62 6.67
CA LYS A 143 -13.35 -13.22 6.31
C LYS A 143 -14.52 -12.64 5.51
N ASP A 144 -15.03 -13.35 4.48
CA ASP A 144 -16.18 -12.88 3.68
C ASP A 144 -17.46 -12.74 4.51
N PHE A 145 -17.76 -13.75 5.34
CA PHE A 145 -18.90 -13.68 6.25
C PHE A 145 -18.80 -12.48 7.20
N SER A 146 -17.62 -12.27 7.76
CA SER A 146 -17.37 -11.17 8.69
C SER A 146 -17.35 -9.81 7.99
N ALA A 147 -16.83 -9.73 6.78
CA ALA A 147 -16.78 -8.49 5.99
C ALA A 147 -18.19 -7.92 5.73
N ASN A 148 -19.20 -8.79 5.55
CA ASN A 148 -20.60 -8.38 5.43
C ASN A 148 -21.23 -7.90 6.77
N LYS A 149 -20.52 -7.98 7.90
CA LYS A 149 -20.94 -7.44 9.21
C LYS A 149 -20.40 -6.04 9.49
N PHE A 150 -19.44 -5.59 8.72
CA PHE A 150 -19.02 -4.18 8.72
C PHE A 150 -20.10 -3.30 8.10
N SER A 151 -20.19 -2.05 8.50
CA SER A 151 -21.13 -1.10 7.89
C SER A 151 -20.74 -0.81 6.42
N LYS A 152 -19.43 -0.76 6.15
CA LYS A 152 -18.86 -0.66 4.80
C LYS A 152 -17.53 -1.38 4.72
N VAL A 153 -17.23 -1.92 3.53
CA VAL A 153 -15.91 -2.43 3.14
C VAL A 153 -15.35 -1.48 2.09
N VAL A 154 -14.30 -0.76 2.43
CA VAL A 154 -13.62 0.17 1.51
C VAL A 154 -12.40 -0.54 0.94
N ALA A 155 -12.42 -0.77 -0.37
CA ALA A 155 -11.29 -1.28 -1.13
C ALA A 155 -10.62 -0.14 -1.92
N LEU A 156 -9.37 -0.33 -2.33
CA LEU A 156 -8.57 0.72 -2.97
C LEU A 156 -8.71 0.73 -4.50
N SER A 157 -9.28 -0.35 -5.07
CA SER A 157 -9.59 -0.47 -6.51
C SER A 157 -10.75 -1.45 -6.72
N ASN A 158 -11.30 -1.48 -7.93
CA ASN A 158 -12.36 -2.43 -8.29
C ASN A 158 -11.84 -3.87 -8.23
N GLU A 159 -10.60 -4.13 -8.65
CA GLU A 159 -9.97 -5.45 -8.57
C GLU A 159 -9.83 -5.89 -7.10
N SER A 160 -9.40 -4.97 -6.23
CA SER A 160 -9.31 -5.26 -4.79
C SER A 160 -10.69 -5.53 -4.18
N LEU A 161 -11.72 -4.79 -4.60
CA LEU A 161 -13.09 -5.04 -4.14
C LEU A 161 -13.62 -6.40 -4.63
N SER A 162 -13.31 -6.79 -5.86
CA SER A 162 -13.76 -8.06 -6.45
C SER A 162 -13.20 -9.31 -5.74
N GLU A 163 -12.12 -9.17 -4.97
CA GLU A 163 -11.62 -10.25 -4.12
C GLU A 163 -12.59 -10.60 -2.95
N TRP A 164 -13.52 -9.69 -2.64
CA TRP A 164 -14.44 -9.83 -1.49
C TRP A 164 -15.85 -10.15 -1.97
N ASN A 165 -16.46 -11.14 -1.34
CA ASN A 165 -17.89 -11.46 -1.55
C ASN A 165 -18.75 -10.63 -0.59
N VAL A 166 -18.94 -9.34 -0.89
CA VAL A 166 -19.64 -8.38 -0.03
C VAL A 166 -20.67 -7.57 -0.81
N ASN A 167 -21.75 -7.17 -0.12
CA ASN A 167 -22.82 -6.33 -0.68
C ASN A 167 -22.71 -4.85 -0.23
N ASN A 168 -21.79 -4.55 0.68
CA ASN A 168 -21.58 -3.24 1.31
C ASN A 168 -20.25 -2.62 0.89
N GLY A 169 -19.70 -3.06 -0.25
CA GLY A 169 -18.41 -2.61 -0.76
C GLY A 169 -18.45 -1.21 -1.38
N LEU A 170 -17.34 -0.50 -1.26
CA LEU A 170 -17.09 0.82 -1.87
C LEU A 170 -15.62 0.90 -2.28
N VAL A 171 -15.33 1.63 -3.36
CA VAL A 171 -13.96 1.90 -3.79
C VAL A 171 -13.60 3.34 -3.45
N ILE A 172 -12.61 3.54 -2.60
CA ILE A 172 -11.94 4.83 -2.35
C ILE A 172 -10.45 4.58 -2.42
N PRO A 173 -9.75 5.05 -3.45
CA PRO A 173 -8.31 4.81 -3.62
C PRO A 173 -7.49 5.60 -2.61
N ASN A 174 -6.22 5.24 -2.49
CA ASN A 174 -5.29 6.03 -1.69
C ASN A 174 -4.96 7.36 -2.38
N PRO A 175 -4.84 8.47 -1.63
CA PRO A 175 -4.40 9.74 -2.19
C PRO A 175 -2.90 9.73 -2.49
N CYS A 176 -2.50 10.46 -3.53
CA CYS A 176 -1.11 10.79 -3.78
C CYS A 176 -0.69 11.99 -2.91
N TRP A 177 0.45 11.87 -2.25
CA TRP A 177 0.98 12.95 -1.40
C TRP A 177 1.92 13.90 -2.16
N ILE A 178 2.48 13.47 -3.30
CA ILE A 178 3.31 14.34 -4.14
C ILE A 178 2.40 15.25 -4.94
N GLN A 179 2.48 16.54 -4.66
CA GLN A 179 1.61 17.59 -5.25
C GLN A 179 2.42 18.72 -5.87
N ASN A 180 3.67 18.46 -6.24
CA ASN A 180 4.49 19.48 -6.89
C ASN A 180 4.34 19.43 -8.42
N ASP A 181 4.56 20.58 -9.07
CA ASP A 181 4.56 20.70 -10.54
C ASP A 181 5.89 20.30 -11.18
N ILE A 182 6.90 19.98 -10.36
CA ILE A 182 8.23 19.59 -10.83
C ILE A 182 8.14 18.21 -11.47
N SER A 183 8.75 18.07 -12.64
CA SER A 183 8.86 16.78 -13.35
C SER A 183 10.25 16.19 -13.21
N ALA A 184 10.31 14.87 -13.25
CA ALA A 184 11.57 14.13 -13.22
C ALA A 184 12.48 14.45 -14.41
N ASP A 185 13.78 14.30 -14.21
CA ASP A 185 14.79 14.36 -15.28
C ASP A 185 14.80 13.05 -16.06
N LEU A 186 13.92 12.99 -17.08
CA LEU A 186 13.77 11.81 -17.93
C LEU A 186 14.96 11.54 -18.87
N LYS A 187 16.01 12.37 -18.82
CA LYS A 187 17.29 12.17 -19.53
C LYS A 187 18.31 11.44 -18.67
N SER A 188 18.10 11.36 -17.38
CA SER A 188 18.99 10.61 -16.47
C SER A 188 19.01 9.13 -16.85
N LYS A 189 20.17 8.49 -16.72
CA LYS A 189 20.30 7.05 -16.99
C LYS A 189 20.05 6.23 -15.72
N LYS A 190 18.92 6.50 -15.07
CA LYS A 190 18.56 5.90 -13.78
C LYS A 190 17.17 5.29 -13.82
N VAL A 191 17.12 4.02 -13.44
CA VAL A 191 15.89 3.30 -13.15
C VAL A 191 15.74 3.20 -11.64
N ILE A 192 14.57 3.46 -11.11
CA ILE A 192 14.31 3.42 -9.66
C ILE A 192 13.26 2.35 -9.32
N THR A 193 13.44 1.69 -8.18
CA THR A 193 12.39 0.95 -7.48
C THR A 193 12.39 1.31 -6.01
N VAL A 194 11.19 1.38 -5.42
CA VAL A 194 11.02 1.70 -4.00
C VAL A 194 10.19 0.60 -3.36
N ALA A 195 10.86 -0.28 -2.62
CA ALA A 195 10.24 -1.45 -2.01
C ALA A 195 11.11 -2.02 -0.89
N ARG A 196 10.49 -2.48 0.20
CA ARG A 196 11.19 -3.31 1.19
C ARG A 196 11.61 -4.65 0.57
N ASN A 197 12.68 -5.24 1.06
CA ASN A 197 13.06 -6.59 0.65
C ASN A 197 12.14 -7.64 1.31
N SER A 198 11.13 -8.05 0.55
CA SER A 198 10.20 -9.10 0.95
C SER A 198 9.76 -9.91 -0.27
N TYR A 199 9.30 -11.13 -0.04
CA TYR A 199 8.86 -12.03 -1.12
C TYR A 199 7.81 -11.38 -2.02
N GLU A 200 6.87 -10.63 -1.43
CA GLU A 200 5.78 -9.98 -2.15
C GLU A 200 6.29 -8.91 -3.13
N LYS A 201 7.41 -8.25 -2.81
CA LYS A 201 7.96 -7.17 -3.64
C LYS A 201 8.82 -7.65 -4.81
N GLY A 202 9.27 -8.91 -4.78
CA GLY A 202 9.90 -9.55 -5.93
C GLY A 202 11.20 -8.91 -6.41
N LEU A 203 12.00 -8.31 -5.52
CA LEU A 203 13.28 -7.71 -5.88
C LEU A 203 14.31 -8.74 -6.42
N ASP A 204 14.17 -10.00 -6.02
CA ASP A 204 14.87 -11.12 -6.60
C ASP A 204 14.64 -11.24 -8.12
N ARG A 205 13.39 -11.07 -8.57
CA ARG A 205 13.04 -11.10 -10.01
C ARG A 205 13.57 -9.87 -10.74
N LEU A 206 13.57 -8.71 -10.07
CA LEU A 206 14.08 -7.48 -10.66
C LEU A 206 15.57 -7.58 -10.99
N LEU A 207 16.37 -8.16 -10.10
CA LEU A 207 17.80 -8.33 -10.35
C LEU A 207 18.08 -9.24 -11.55
N LEU A 208 17.29 -10.31 -11.77
CA LEU A 208 17.41 -11.17 -12.95
C LEU A 208 16.99 -10.46 -14.25
N ILE A 209 16.00 -9.56 -14.19
CA ILE A 209 15.63 -8.69 -15.32
C ILE A 209 16.76 -7.73 -15.62
N TRP A 210 17.29 -7.07 -14.56
CA TRP A 210 18.33 -6.06 -14.70
C TRP A 210 19.64 -6.65 -15.26
N GLU A 211 20.00 -7.87 -14.89
CA GLU A 211 21.13 -8.60 -15.48
C GLU A 211 21.03 -8.70 -17.01
N LYS A 212 19.83 -8.91 -17.54
CA LYS A 212 19.63 -8.97 -19.02
C LYS A 212 19.75 -7.56 -19.64
N VAL A 213 19.17 -6.54 -19.00
CA VAL A 213 19.16 -5.15 -19.50
C VAL A 213 20.55 -4.57 -19.61
N ILE A 214 21.41 -4.76 -18.58
CA ILE A 214 22.77 -4.15 -18.58
C ILE A 214 23.72 -4.75 -19.61
N LYS A 215 23.43 -5.92 -20.18
CA LYS A 215 24.22 -6.50 -21.27
C LYS A 215 24.26 -5.60 -22.51
N LYS A 216 23.20 -4.79 -22.71
CA LYS A 216 23.11 -3.81 -23.80
C LYS A 216 23.26 -2.37 -23.32
N HIS A 217 22.88 -2.09 -22.07
CA HIS A 217 22.76 -0.74 -21.49
C HIS A 217 23.61 -0.58 -20.24
N SER A 218 24.92 -0.90 -20.34
CA SER A 218 25.87 -0.94 -19.22
C SER A 218 26.12 0.43 -18.54
N ASP A 219 25.67 1.51 -19.12
CA ASP A 219 25.75 2.87 -18.61
C ASP A 219 24.50 3.31 -17.80
N TRP A 220 23.51 2.41 -17.65
CA TRP A 220 22.33 2.63 -16.80
C TRP A 220 22.54 2.05 -15.40
N ILE A 221 21.88 2.69 -14.42
CA ILE A 221 21.95 2.31 -13.00
C ILE A 221 20.55 2.03 -12.49
N LEU A 222 20.37 0.90 -11.79
CA LEU A 222 19.20 0.60 -11.00
C LEU A 222 19.42 1.04 -9.56
N GLU A 223 18.63 2.01 -9.10
CA GLU A 223 18.61 2.42 -7.69
C GLU A 223 17.45 1.74 -6.97
N ILE A 224 17.74 0.98 -5.92
CA ILE A 224 16.77 0.30 -5.07
C ILE A 224 16.73 0.99 -3.72
N TYR A 225 15.58 1.52 -3.32
CA TYR A 225 15.35 2.16 -2.02
C TYR A 225 14.37 1.34 -1.18
N GLY A 226 14.73 1.02 0.06
CA GLY A 226 13.82 0.33 0.96
C GLY A 226 14.48 -0.33 2.16
N ASP A 227 13.66 -0.88 3.05
CA ASP A 227 14.12 -1.61 4.21
C ASP A 227 14.66 -2.99 3.84
N SER A 228 15.72 -3.41 4.58
CA SER A 228 16.33 -4.74 4.48
C SER A 228 16.87 -5.09 3.09
N ILE A 229 17.17 -4.10 2.25
CA ILE A 229 17.66 -4.33 0.88
C ILE A 229 19.13 -4.74 0.83
N THR A 230 19.90 -4.46 1.87
CA THR A 230 21.30 -4.92 1.98
C THR A 230 21.44 -6.44 1.92
N TYR A 231 20.38 -7.19 2.28
CA TYR A 231 20.33 -8.65 2.09
C TYR A 231 20.33 -9.10 0.62
N LEU A 232 20.16 -8.18 -0.33
CA LEU A 232 20.29 -8.45 -1.77
C LEU A 232 21.74 -8.41 -2.25
N GLN A 233 22.67 -7.92 -1.44
CA GLN A 233 24.09 -7.78 -1.81
C GLN A 233 24.73 -9.08 -2.33
N PRO A 234 24.51 -10.27 -1.75
CA PRO A 234 25.02 -11.51 -2.30
C PRO A 234 24.52 -11.77 -3.72
N ILE A 235 23.22 -11.57 -4.00
CA ILE A 235 22.63 -11.77 -5.33
C ILE A 235 23.22 -10.76 -6.33
N VAL A 236 23.37 -9.50 -5.93
CA VAL A 236 24.00 -8.45 -6.75
C VAL A 236 25.43 -8.84 -7.13
N SER A 237 26.18 -9.42 -6.18
CA SER A 237 27.56 -9.88 -6.41
C SER A 237 27.62 -11.11 -7.32
N ASP A 238 26.77 -12.11 -7.07
CA ASP A 238 26.72 -13.36 -7.85
C ASP A 238 26.33 -13.11 -9.33
N LEU A 239 25.45 -12.11 -9.57
CA LEU A 239 25.04 -11.70 -10.92
C LEU A 239 26.01 -10.68 -11.57
N GLY A 240 27.08 -10.27 -10.89
CA GLY A 240 28.04 -9.29 -11.41
C GLY A 240 27.48 -7.87 -11.58
N LEU A 241 26.47 -7.49 -10.81
CA LEU A 241 25.73 -6.22 -10.96
C LEU A 241 26.29 -5.04 -10.14
N GLY A 242 27.44 -5.22 -9.48
CA GLY A 242 27.97 -4.27 -8.50
C GLY A 242 28.18 -2.83 -9.01
N SER A 243 28.45 -2.65 -10.30
CA SER A 243 28.60 -1.32 -10.91
C SER A 243 27.27 -0.69 -11.40
N ASN A 244 26.21 -1.49 -11.52
CA ASN A 244 24.94 -1.09 -12.14
C ASN A 244 23.72 -1.16 -11.20
N VAL A 245 23.95 -1.53 -9.93
CA VAL A 245 22.90 -1.58 -8.90
C VAL A 245 23.38 -0.81 -7.66
N SER A 246 22.55 0.11 -7.19
CA SER A 246 22.74 0.84 -5.94
C SER A 246 21.66 0.43 -4.95
N LEU A 247 22.07 -0.15 -3.81
CA LEU A 247 21.19 -0.55 -2.71
C LEU A 247 21.19 0.58 -1.65
N ASN A 248 20.01 1.16 -1.39
CA ASN A 248 19.88 2.33 -0.54
C ASN A 248 18.81 2.14 0.55
N GLU A 249 19.14 2.49 1.80
CA GLU A 249 18.21 2.50 2.91
C GLU A 249 17.01 3.42 2.66
N PRO A 250 15.89 3.26 3.41
CA PRO A 250 14.73 4.13 3.26
C PRO A 250 15.09 5.59 3.52
N VAL A 251 14.61 6.49 2.67
CA VAL A 251 14.81 7.94 2.82
C VAL A 251 13.48 8.65 3.08
N LYS A 252 13.48 9.67 3.93
CA LYS A 252 12.28 10.47 4.22
C LYS A 252 11.81 11.26 3.01
N ASN A 253 12.74 11.81 2.23
CA ASN A 253 12.45 12.61 1.03
C ASN A 253 12.67 11.80 -0.25
N ILE A 254 11.87 10.75 -0.44
CA ILE A 254 11.95 9.89 -1.62
C ILE A 254 11.57 10.63 -2.91
N SER A 255 10.82 11.74 -2.83
CA SER A 255 10.43 12.52 -4.01
C SER A 255 11.63 13.05 -4.78
N GLU A 256 12.73 13.45 -4.13
CA GLU A 256 13.97 13.86 -4.81
C GLU A 256 14.58 12.71 -5.62
N LYS A 257 14.44 11.47 -5.17
CA LYS A 257 14.96 10.30 -5.87
C LYS A 257 14.13 9.97 -7.11
N TYR A 258 12.80 10.10 -7.02
CA TYR A 258 11.95 10.02 -8.21
C TYR A 258 12.31 11.10 -9.22
N LEU A 259 12.48 12.36 -8.79
CA LEU A 259 12.83 13.48 -9.68
C LEU A 259 14.20 13.32 -10.36
N ALA A 260 15.13 12.60 -9.75
CA ALA A 260 16.46 12.30 -10.30
C ALA A 260 16.51 11.04 -11.15
N SER A 261 15.39 10.37 -11.39
CA SER A 261 15.28 9.11 -12.15
C SER A 261 14.50 9.30 -13.44
N SER A 262 14.57 8.34 -14.36
CA SER A 262 13.87 8.39 -15.66
C SER A 262 12.76 7.38 -15.80
N ILE A 263 12.81 6.25 -15.09
CA ILE A 263 11.87 5.14 -15.21
C ILE A 263 11.68 4.54 -13.82
N LEU A 264 10.44 4.21 -13.45
CA LEU A 264 10.18 3.35 -12.30
C LEU A 264 9.90 1.92 -12.75
N VAL A 265 10.45 0.94 -12.04
CA VAL A 265 10.15 -0.48 -12.24
C VAL A 265 9.56 -1.11 -10.99
N MET A 266 8.59 -2.03 -11.17
CA MET A 266 7.95 -2.75 -10.08
C MET A 266 7.72 -4.22 -10.45
N THR A 267 8.34 -5.13 -9.72
CA THR A 267 8.26 -6.58 -9.98
C THR A 267 7.51 -7.35 -8.90
N SER A 268 6.60 -6.68 -8.21
CA SER A 268 5.85 -7.25 -7.10
C SER A 268 5.01 -8.47 -7.51
N ARG A 269 4.95 -9.47 -6.63
CA ARG A 269 4.08 -10.65 -6.75
C ARG A 269 2.67 -10.38 -6.22
N SER A 270 2.54 -9.39 -5.32
CA SER A 270 1.25 -9.01 -4.73
C SER A 270 1.32 -7.58 -4.21
N GLU A 271 0.28 -6.84 -4.48
CA GLU A 271 0.07 -5.46 -4.00
C GLU A 271 -1.36 -5.31 -3.45
N GLY A 272 -1.61 -4.22 -2.75
CA GLY A 272 -2.95 -3.74 -2.48
C GLY A 272 -3.25 -2.54 -3.39
N PHE A 273 -2.47 -1.47 -3.20
CA PHE A 273 -2.50 -0.26 -4.01
C PHE A 273 -1.11 0.41 -3.90
N PRO A 274 -0.22 0.18 -4.85
CA PRO A 274 1.20 0.51 -4.69
C PRO A 274 1.46 2.02 -4.73
N MET A 275 1.76 2.59 -3.56
CA MET A 275 2.07 4.01 -3.41
C MET A 275 3.26 4.44 -4.26
N ALA A 276 4.26 3.58 -4.44
CA ALA A 276 5.42 3.88 -5.27
C ALA A 276 5.04 4.18 -6.74
N LEU A 277 4.01 3.53 -7.29
CA LEU A 277 3.50 3.85 -8.63
C LEU A 277 2.84 5.23 -8.66
N LEU A 278 2.00 5.56 -7.66
CA LEU A 278 1.38 6.89 -7.57
C LEU A 278 2.45 8.00 -7.45
N GLU A 279 3.44 7.76 -6.61
CA GLU A 279 4.54 8.69 -6.37
C GLU A 279 5.40 8.92 -7.63
N ALA A 280 5.69 7.84 -8.35
CA ALA A 280 6.43 7.91 -9.61
C ALA A 280 5.65 8.66 -10.69
N LEU A 281 4.37 8.31 -10.90
CA LEU A 281 3.52 9.00 -11.88
C LEU A 281 3.33 10.47 -11.53
N ALA A 282 3.20 10.82 -10.24
CA ALA A 282 3.14 12.21 -9.80
C ALA A 282 4.43 12.98 -10.06
N SER A 283 5.56 12.30 -10.07
CA SER A 283 6.86 12.86 -10.44
C SER A 283 7.08 12.87 -11.96
N GLY A 284 6.15 12.34 -12.76
CA GLY A 284 6.24 12.28 -14.21
C GLY A 284 7.14 11.14 -14.73
N LEU A 285 7.32 10.08 -13.94
CA LEU A 285 8.07 8.89 -14.37
C LEU A 285 7.14 7.91 -15.10
N PRO A 286 7.47 7.45 -16.30
CA PRO A 286 6.85 6.26 -16.87
C PRO A 286 7.19 5.03 -16.02
N CYS A 287 6.25 4.10 -15.92
CA CYS A 287 6.38 2.92 -15.08
C CYS A 287 6.39 1.63 -15.90
N VAL A 288 7.22 0.65 -15.53
CA VAL A 288 7.11 -0.73 -16.01
C VAL A 288 6.83 -1.63 -14.81
N ALA A 289 5.68 -2.31 -14.81
CA ALA A 289 5.26 -3.11 -13.68
C ALA A 289 4.72 -4.47 -14.10
N TYR A 290 4.95 -5.50 -13.29
CA TYR A 290 4.17 -6.72 -13.43
C TYR A 290 2.71 -6.46 -13.03
N ASP A 291 1.80 -7.03 -13.81
CA ASP A 291 0.36 -6.99 -13.57
C ASP A 291 -0.02 -8.04 -12.51
N CYS A 292 0.38 -7.79 -11.27
CA CYS A 292 -0.03 -8.65 -10.16
C CYS A 292 -1.52 -8.42 -9.80
N PRO A 293 -2.17 -9.33 -9.08
CA PRO A 293 -3.64 -9.42 -8.97
C PRO A 293 -4.39 -8.13 -8.62
N THR A 294 -3.81 -7.25 -7.81
CA THR A 294 -4.44 -5.97 -7.42
C THR A 294 -3.42 -4.83 -7.49
N GLY A 295 -3.90 -3.63 -7.71
CA GLY A 295 -3.17 -2.37 -7.60
C GLY A 295 -2.56 -1.85 -8.90
N PRO A 296 -1.60 -2.49 -9.58
CA PRO A 296 -0.92 -1.91 -10.72
C PRO A 296 -1.85 -1.47 -11.85
N ARG A 297 -2.79 -2.33 -12.28
CA ARG A 297 -3.73 -2.01 -13.35
C ARG A 297 -4.78 -0.95 -13.00
N ALA A 298 -4.96 -0.63 -11.74
CA ALA A 298 -5.80 0.49 -11.32
C ALA A 298 -5.10 1.84 -11.51
N ILE A 299 -3.76 1.83 -11.58
CA ILE A 299 -2.91 3.02 -11.58
C ILE A 299 -2.26 3.24 -12.95
N ILE A 300 -1.76 2.17 -13.58
CA ILE A 300 -1.10 2.22 -14.89
C ILE A 300 -2.15 2.03 -15.99
N ASP A 301 -2.28 3.04 -16.83
CA ASP A 301 -2.97 2.95 -18.12
C ASP A 301 -1.94 2.43 -19.14
N ASN A 302 -2.06 1.13 -19.49
CA ASN A 302 -1.08 0.42 -20.31
C ASN A 302 -0.82 1.13 -21.63
N GLU A 303 0.48 1.30 -21.99
CA GLU A 303 0.99 1.99 -23.18
C GLU A 303 0.70 3.52 -23.21
N VAL A 304 0.08 4.07 -22.17
CA VAL A 304 -0.21 5.50 -22.05
C VAL A 304 0.73 6.19 -21.06
N ASN A 305 0.78 5.73 -19.80
CA ASN A 305 1.62 6.28 -18.74
C ASN A 305 2.67 5.28 -18.21
N GLY A 306 2.72 4.09 -18.81
CA GLY A 306 3.63 3.01 -18.44
C GLY A 306 3.25 1.70 -19.14
N PHE A 307 3.90 0.62 -18.73
CA PHE A 307 3.65 -0.73 -19.24
C PHE A 307 3.24 -1.68 -18.12
N LEU A 308 2.13 -2.40 -18.36
CA LEU A 308 1.71 -3.53 -17.54
C LEU A 308 2.13 -4.83 -18.22
N ILE A 309 2.92 -5.62 -17.53
CA ILE A 309 3.51 -6.86 -18.04
C ILE A 309 2.88 -8.04 -17.32
N GLU A 310 2.53 -9.09 -18.05
CA GLU A 310 2.06 -10.34 -17.46
C GLU A 310 3.01 -10.85 -16.37
N ASP A 311 2.44 -11.24 -15.22
CA ASP A 311 3.25 -11.64 -14.05
C ASP A 311 4.19 -12.79 -14.39
N GLY A 312 5.49 -12.58 -14.24
CA GLY A 312 6.54 -13.54 -14.51
C GLY A 312 7.07 -13.57 -15.95
N ASN A 313 6.50 -12.78 -16.87
CA ASN A 313 7.02 -12.69 -18.25
C ASN A 313 8.26 -11.78 -18.31
N VAL A 314 9.41 -12.37 -18.00
CA VAL A 314 10.71 -11.67 -17.94
C VAL A 314 11.09 -11.05 -19.29
N ASP A 315 10.90 -11.76 -20.38
CA ASP A 315 11.35 -11.29 -21.70
C ASP A 315 10.53 -10.08 -22.19
N SER A 316 9.21 -10.10 -21.96
CA SER A 316 8.36 -8.92 -22.21
C SER A 316 8.72 -7.74 -21.31
N PHE A 317 9.05 -7.99 -20.03
CA PHE A 317 9.48 -6.93 -19.11
C PHE A 317 10.77 -6.27 -19.59
N VAL A 318 11.78 -7.06 -19.96
CA VAL A 318 13.04 -6.58 -20.52
C VAL A 318 12.78 -5.76 -21.78
N GLN A 319 12.01 -6.28 -22.75
CA GLN A 319 11.70 -5.58 -23.99
C GLN A 319 11.05 -4.21 -23.76
N LYS A 320 10.03 -4.14 -22.88
CA LYS A 320 9.34 -2.87 -22.59
C LYS A 320 10.21 -1.90 -21.79
N LEU A 321 11.08 -2.40 -20.90
CA LEU A 321 12.05 -1.55 -20.20
C LEU A 321 13.11 -1.02 -21.17
N GLU A 322 13.67 -1.86 -22.07
CA GLU A 322 14.60 -1.45 -23.11
C GLU A 322 13.98 -0.39 -24.04
N SER A 323 12.70 -0.51 -24.43
CA SER A 323 12.04 0.50 -25.26
C SER A 323 11.98 1.89 -24.59
N LEU A 324 11.81 1.93 -23.26
CA LEU A 324 11.90 3.19 -22.52
C LEU A 324 13.35 3.68 -22.35
N ILE A 325 14.31 2.79 -22.27
CA ILE A 325 15.74 3.13 -22.19
C ILE A 325 16.23 3.75 -23.50
N GLU A 326 15.83 3.19 -24.63
CA GLU A 326 16.31 3.55 -25.97
C GLU A 326 15.59 4.79 -26.55
N ASP A 327 14.30 4.99 -26.20
CA ASP A 327 13.49 6.08 -26.77
C ASP A 327 13.18 7.17 -25.72
N GLU A 328 13.95 8.27 -25.77
CA GLU A 328 13.75 9.46 -24.93
C GLU A 328 12.37 10.10 -25.20
N ASN A 329 11.91 10.15 -26.45
CA ASN A 329 10.63 10.78 -26.79
C ASN A 329 9.47 10.00 -26.20
N LEU A 330 9.54 8.66 -26.23
CA LEU A 330 8.56 7.79 -25.58
C LEU A 330 8.52 8.04 -24.05
N ARG A 331 9.70 8.14 -23.40
CA ARG A 331 9.77 8.48 -21.97
C ARG A 331 9.13 9.82 -21.67
N LEU A 332 9.44 10.86 -22.46
CA LEU A 332 8.88 12.20 -22.27
C LEU A 332 7.36 12.22 -22.47
N GLN A 333 6.86 11.55 -23.50
CA GLN A 333 5.42 11.45 -23.75
C GLN A 333 4.69 10.71 -22.62
N MET A 334 5.19 9.54 -22.21
CA MET A 334 4.59 8.76 -21.12
C MET A 334 4.70 9.51 -19.77
N GLY A 335 5.80 10.21 -19.51
CA GLY A 335 5.97 11.03 -18.32
C GLY A 335 4.96 12.17 -18.23
N LYS A 336 4.66 12.84 -19.36
CA LYS A 336 3.57 13.83 -19.42
C LYS A 336 2.21 13.20 -19.11
N ASN A 337 1.90 12.06 -19.71
CA ASN A 337 0.66 11.34 -19.47
C ASN A 337 0.56 10.86 -18.02
N ALA A 338 1.69 10.46 -17.42
CA ALA A 338 1.77 10.07 -16.01
C ALA A 338 1.28 11.19 -15.08
N LYS A 339 1.78 12.41 -15.27
CA LYS A 339 1.32 13.59 -14.49
C LYS A 339 -0.15 13.93 -14.70
N GLU A 340 -0.67 13.70 -15.87
CA GLU A 340 -2.10 13.91 -16.12
C GLU A 340 -2.96 12.86 -15.41
N SER A 341 -2.55 11.59 -15.48
CA SER A 341 -3.30 10.46 -14.90
C SER A 341 -3.40 10.50 -13.38
N ILE A 342 -2.42 11.15 -12.70
CA ILE A 342 -2.41 11.23 -11.24
C ILE A 342 -3.46 12.21 -10.66
N LYS A 343 -4.03 13.08 -11.48
CA LYS A 343 -5.00 14.09 -11.02
C LYS A 343 -6.22 13.49 -10.33
N LYS A 344 -6.63 12.29 -10.73
CA LYS A 344 -7.73 11.55 -10.09
C LYS A 344 -7.43 11.08 -8.66
N TYR A 345 -6.16 11.11 -8.24
CA TYR A 345 -5.70 10.71 -6.91
C TYR A 345 -5.27 11.90 -6.05
N LYS A 346 -5.66 13.12 -6.40
CA LYS A 346 -5.42 14.29 -5.56
C LYS A 346 -6.10 14.12 -4.21
N ILE A 347 -5.39 14.54 -3.16
CA ILE A 347 -5.82 14.31 -1.78
C ILE A 347 -7.21 14.89 -1.51
N ASP A 348 -7.49 16.12 -1.97
CA ASP A 348 -8.77 16.79 -1.69
C ASP A 348 -9.96 15.95 -2.17
N GLY A 349 -9.98 15.51 -3.45
CA GLY A 349 -11.07 14.71 -3.99
C GLY A 349 -11.20 13.31 -3.38
N ILE A 350 -10.10 12.72 -2.91
CA ILE A 350 -10.16 11.43 -2.19
C ILE A 350 -10.73 11.65 -0.78
N MET A 351 -10.31 12.71 -0.10
CA MET A 351 -10.77 12.99 1.26
C MET A 351 -12.24 13.43 1.31
N GLU A 352 -12.74 14.11 0.26
CA GLU A 352 -14.17 14.40 0.10
C GLU A 352 -15.02 13.13 0.02
N GLN A 353 -14.56 12.08 -0.70
CA GLN A 353 -15.25 10.78 -0.76
C GLN A 353 -15.31 10.12 0.64
N TRP A 354 -14.26 10.23 1.44
CA TRP A 354 -14.26 9.76 2.82
C TRP A 354 -15.23 10.55 3.70
N GLU A 355 -15.28 11.88 3.54
CA GLU A 355 -16.20 12.75 4.28
C GLU A 355 -17.66 12.39 3.97
N GLU A 356 -17.98 12.21 2.68
CA GLU A 356 -19.32 11.78 2.23
C GLU A 356 -19.71 10.43 2.82
N LEU A 357 -18.78 9.46 2.83
CA LEU A 357 -18.99 8.15 3.47
C LEU A 357 -19.34 8.30 4.95
N PHE A 358 -18.57 9.08 5.72
CA PHE A 358 -18.81 9.26 7.14
C PHE A 358 -20.14 10.00 7.42
N LYS A 359 -20.46 11.05 6.64
CA LYS A 359 -21.75 11.77 6.75
C LYS A 359 -22.92 10.84 6.45
N GLY A 360 -22.83 10.02 5.41
CA GLY A 360 -23.86 9.06 5.03
C GLY A 360 -24.13 8.00 6.09
N LEU A 361 -23.08 7.52 6.78
CA LEU A 361 -23.23 6.56 7.87
C LEU A 361 -23.86 7.16 9.14
N ASN A 362 -23.62 8.44 9.42
CA ASN A 362 -24.20 9.11 10.59
C ASN A 362 -25.66 9.52 10.38
N CYS A 363 -26.09 9.81 9.14
CA CYS A 363 -27.49 10.07 8.82
C CYS A 363 -28.40 8.83 9.01
N LEU A 364 -27.83 7.62 9.08
CA LEU A 364 -28.58 6.38 9.34
C LEU A 364 -28.85 6.15 10.83
N LYS A 365 -28.35 7.03 11.72
CA LYS A 365 -28.56 6.94 13.17
C LYS A 365 -29.78 7.73 13.69
N VAL A 366 -30.56 8.36 12.80
CA VAL A 366 -31.78 9.17 13.15
C VAL A 366 -33.04 8.38 12.89
#